data_9db8b471d4745ad9887fec18881a8563
#
_entry.id   9db8b471d4745ad9887fec18881a8563
#
_cell.length_a   1.000
_cell.length_b   1.000
_cell.length_c   1.000
_cell.angle_alpha   90.00
_cell.angle_beta   90.00
_cell.angle_gamma   90.00
#
_symmetry.space_group_name_H-M   'P 1'
#
loop_
_entity.id
_entity.type
_entity.pdbx_description
1 polymer ?
#
loop_
_entity_poly.entity_id
_entity_poly.type
_entity_poly.pdbx_seq_one_letter_code
_entity_poly.pdbx_strand_id
1 'polypeptide(L)'
;MNITSKYRSLSVQAKAALWFTICSFLQKGISFITVPIFTRLMSTEEYGTYTVYLSWLQILTIMTSLYLFNGVYDNAMAKYEKQRDEYTSAMQGLTLVITGAVFALYCFTSGFWEKILNLPKSMILLMFLEALLSPALSYWSGRQRFEYRYRILVCVTILQALMNPIASLVLIRINGGTAMMRILGIVGVQVCIC
;
A
#
# COMPACT_ATOMS: atom_id res chain seq x y z
N MET A 1 15.76 37.51 -1.09
CA MET A 1 16.22 36.35 -1.92
C MET A 1 15.00 35.46 -2.16
N ASN A 2 14.46 35.49 -3.40
CA ASN A 2 13.17 34.86 -3.70
C ASN A 2 13.27 33.32 -3.69
N ILE A 3 12.50 32.66 -2.83
CA ILE A 3 12.40 31.18 -2.71
C ILE A 3 12.06 30.56 -4.08
N THR A 4 11.24 31.23 -4.89
CA THR A 4 10.85 30.79 -6.22
C THR A 4 12.00 30.75 -7.23
N SER A 5 12.95 31.68 -7.16
CA SER A 5 14.13 31.68 -8.04
C SER A 5 15.09 30.54 -7.68
N LYS A 6 15.28 30.29 -6.38
CA LYS A 6 16.09 29.18 -5.86
C LYS A 6 15.48 27.82 -6.18
N TYR A 7 14.16 27.69 -6.14
CA TYR A 7 13.48 26.44 -6.54
C TYR A 7 13.64 26.19 -8.03
N ARG A 8 13.55 27.20 -8.89
CA ARG A 8 13.73 27.05 -10.35
C ARG A 8 15.14 26.56 -10.72
N SER A 9 16.17 26.98 -10.01
CA SER A 9 17.57 26.60 -10.26
C SER A 9 17.93 25.18 -9.77
N LEU A 10 17.06 24.50 -9.00
CA LEU A 10 17.30 23.13 -8.54
C LEU A 10 17.27 22.14 -9.71
N SER A 11 18.13 21.12 -9.64
CA SER A 11 18.08 19.97 -10.55
C SER A 11 16.77 19.22 -10.42
N VAL A 12 16.39 18.46 -11.46
CA VAL A 12 15.17 17.62 -11.44
C VAL A 12 15.21 16.63 -10.27
N GLN A 13 16.38 16.06 -9.98
CA GLN A 13 16.61 15.14 -8.87
C GLN A 13 16.36 15.80 -7.50
N ALA A 14 16.87 17.01 -7.31
CA ALA A 14 16.67 17.75 -6.06
C ALA A 14 15.19 18.13 -5.86
N LYS A 15 14.49 18.52 -6.93
CA LYS A 15 13.05 18.76 -6.88
C LYS A 15 12.28 17.50 -6.54
N ALA A 16 12.60 16.36 -7.17
CA ALA A 16 11.96 15.08 -6.89
C ALA A 16 12.17 14.66 -5.43
N ALA A 17 13.41 14.72 -4.91
CA ALA A 17 13.73 14.40 -3.52
C ALA A 17 12.94 15.27 -2.52
N LEU A 18 12.85 16.58 -2.78
CA LEU A 18 12.10 17.50 -1.95
C LEU A 18 10.60 17.16 -1.92
N TRP A 19 10.01 16.91 -3.08
CA TRP A 19 8.59 16.53 -3.17
C TRP A 19 8.30 15.17 -2.53
N PHE A 20 9.18 14.18 -2.67
CA PHE A 20 9.02 12.89 -1.99
C PHE A 20 9.09 13.03 -0.48
N THR A 21 9.99 13.86 0.03
CA THR A 21 10.09 14.15 1.46
C THR A 21 8.82 14.81 1.98
N ILE A 22 8.34 15.87 1.32
CA ILE A 22 7.08 16.54 1.69
C ILE A 22 5.90 15.56 1.67
N CYS A 23 5.81 14.74 0.61
CA CYS A 23 4.75 13.75 0.47
C CYS A 23 4.78 12.72 1.62
N SER A 24 5.95 12.24 2.00
CA SER A 24 6.11 11.31 3.13
C SER A 24 5.71 11.94 4.46
N PHE A 25 6.04 13.21 4.69
CA PHE A 25 5.59 13.95 5.87
C PHE A 25 4.07 14.12 5.91
N LEU A 26 3.46 14.49 4.78
CA LEU A 26 2.02 14.62 4.67
C LEU A 26 1.29 13.29 4.94
N GLN A 27 1.77 12.18 4.36
CA GLN A 27 1.21 10.86 4.63
C GLN A 27 1.28 10.49 6.12
N LYS A 28 2.43 10.71 6.75
CA LYS A 28 2.61 10.45 8.18
C LYS A 28 1.71 11.36 9.04
N GLY A 29 1.57 12.62 8.67
CA GLY A 29 0.68 13.57 9.33
C GLY A 29 -0.79 13.15 9.22
N ILE A 30 -1.24 12.75 8.03
CA ILE A 30 -2.60 12.22 7.82
C ILE A 30 -2.82 10.98 8.69
N SER A 31 -1.88 10.03 8.69
CA SER A 31 -1.96 8.82 9.52
C SER A 31 -2.03 9.17 11.01
N PHE A 32 -1.23 10.13 11.48
CA PHE A 32 -1.23 10.58 12.86
C PHE A 32 -2.58 11.15 13.29
N ILE A 33 -3.24 11.92 12.43
CA ILE A 33 -4.56 12.49 12.71
C ILE A 33 -5.67 11.43 12.62
N THR A 34 -5.55 10.48 11.70
CA THR A 34 -6.59 9.47 11.48
C THR A 34 -6.66 8.41 12.57
N VAL A 35 -5.54 8.07 13.21
CA VAL A 35 -5.53 7.09 14.32
C VAL A 35 -6.47 7.48 15.46
N PRO A 36 -6.41 8.69 16.06
CA PRO A 36 -7.34 9.09 17.11
C PRO A 36 -8.81 9.12 16.67
N ILE A 37 -9.08 9.43 15.42
CA ILE A 37 -10.44 9.43 14.86
C ILE A 37 -11.00 8.01 14.86
N PHE A 38 -10.26 7.05 14.35
CA PHE A 38 -10.71 5.66 14.27
C PHE A 38 -10.80 4.98 15.64
N THR A 39 -9.90 5.28 16.57
CA THR A 39 -9.97 4.76 17.94
C THR A 39 -11.19 5.27 18.72
N ARG A 40 -11.79 6.41 18.32
CA ARG A 40 -13.03 6.91 18.90
C ARG A 40 -14.30 6.38 18.21
N LEU A 41 -14.19 5.98 16.95
CA LEU A 41 -15.32 5.50 16.15
C LEU A 41 -15.50 3.99 16.19
N MET A 42 -14.48 3.26 16.57
CA MET A 42 -14.46 1.80 16.65
C MET A 42 -14.32 1.39 18.11
N SER A 43 -14.88 0.21 18.47
CA SER A 43 -14.59 -0.39 19.77
C SER A 43 -13.13 -0.82 19.86
N THR A 44 -12.61 -1.00 21.07
CA THR A 44 -11.23 -1.49 21.28
C THR A 44 -11.02 -2.85 20.64
N GLU A 45 -12.02 -3.73 20.67
CA GLU A 45 -12.00 -5.06 20.05
C GLU A 45 -11.91 -4.96 18.52
N GLU A 46 -12.74 -4.15 17.89
CA GLU A 46 -12.73 -3.94 16.43
C GLU A 46 -11.43 -3.29 15.96
N TYR A 47 -10.93 -2.32 16.72
CA TYR A 47 -9.63 -1.71 16.39
C TYR A 47 -8.48 -2.72 16.58
N GLY A 48 -8.56 -3.59 17.59
CA GLY A 48 -7.66 -4.72 17.80
C GLY A 48 -7.67 -5.68 16.61
N THR A 49 -8.84 -6.09 16.16
CA THR A 49 -9.03 -6.96 14.98
C THR A 49 -8.40 -6.34 13.70
N TYR A 50 -8.60 -5.03 13.50
CA TYR A 50 -7.98 -4.31 12.41
C TYR A 50 -6.44 -4.31 12.49
N THR A 51 -5.86 -4.13 13.67
CA THR A 51 -4.39 -4.17 13.84
C THR A 51 -3.81 -5.57 13.63
N VAL A 52 -4.52 -6.62 14.06
CA VAL A 52 -4.18 -8.02 13.76
C VAL A 52 -4.21 -8.26 12.25
N TYR A 53 -5.24 -7.79 11.55
CA TYR A 53 -5.32 -7.86 10.09
C TYR A 53 -4.10 -7.21 9.42
N LEU A 54 -3.73 -6.00 9.82
CA LEU A 54 -2.56 -5.31 9.26
C LEU A 54 -1.25 -6.07 9.48
N SER A 55 -1.09 -6.67 10.65
CA SER A 55 0.10 -7.46 10.98
C SER A 55 0.22 -8.69 10.08
N TRP A 56 -0.87 -9.42 9.89
CA TRP A 56 -0.91 -10.58 9.00
C TRP A 56 -0.77 -10.20 7.53
N LEU A 57 -1.39 -9.10 7.10
CA LEU A 57 -1.21 -8.55 5.76
C LEU A 57 0.27 -8.25 5.47
N GLN A 58 0.97 -7.65 6.43
CA GLN A 58 2.39 -7.35 6.28
C GLN A 58 3.22 -8.62 6.12
N ILE A 59 2.96 -9.65 6.95
CA ILE A 59 3.63 -10.95 6.85
C ILE A 59 3.33 -11.60 5.49
N LEU A 60 2.06 -11.64 5.08
CA LEU A 60 1.65 -12.19 3.79
C LEU A 60 2.33 -11.47 2.62
N THR A 61 2.35 -10.14 2.64
CA THR A 61 2.99 -9.33 1.60
C THR A 61 4.49 -9.59 1.52
N ILE A 62 5.19 -9.70 2.66
CA ILE A 62 6.61 -10.06 2.70
C ILE A 62 6.84 -11.43 2.08
N MET A 63 6.04 -12.43 2.45
CA MET A 63 6.16 -13.79 1.93
C MET A 63 5.87 -13.87 0.43
N THR A 64 4.82 -13.22 -0.05
CA THR A 64 4.39 -13.30 -1.45
C THR A 64 5.25 -12.48 -2.39
N SER A 65 5.74 -11.32 -1.95
CA SER A 65 6.66 -10.47 -2.73
C SER A 65 8.13 -10.84 -2.56
N LEU A 66 8.47 -11.80 -1.66
CA LEU A 66 9.84 -12.13 -1.24
C LEU A 66 10.65 -10.88 -0.87
N TYR A 67 9.98 -9.83 -0.48
CA TYR A 67 10.55 -8.52 -0.18
C TYR A 67 11.46 -7.94 -1.29
N LEU A 68 11.27 -8.40 -2.53
CA LEU A 68 12.11 -8.06 -3.69
C LEU A 68 12.07 -6.58 -4.05
N PHE A 69 10.99 -5.89 -3.68
CA PHE A 69 10.85 -4.46 -3.90
C PHE A 69 11.94 -3.66 -3.17
N ASN A 70 12.34 -4.09 -1.96
CA ASN A 70 13.38 -3.40 -1.19
C ASN A 70 14.77 -3.94 -1.54
N GLY A 71 15.53 -3.16 -2.28
CA GLY A 71 16.92 -3.41 -2.61
C GLY A 71 17.14 -4.13 -3.94
N VAL A 72 16.51 -5.28 -4.20
CA VAL A 72 16.69 -6.02 -5.45
C VAL A 72 16.14 -5.25 -6.63
N TYR A 73 14.91 -4.75 -6.51
CA TYR A 73 14.26 -3.96 -7.55
C TYR A 73 14.99 -2.64 -7.82
N ASP A 74 15.37 -1.92 -6.77
CA ASP A 74 16.08 -0.66 -6.88
C ASP A 74 17.44 -0.83 -7.57
N ASN A 75 18.20 -1.86 -7.20
CA ASN A 75 19.48 -2.17 -7.84
C ASN A 75 19.32 -2.55 -9.31
N ALA A 76 18.26 -3.29 -9.64
CA ALA A 76 17.98 -3.67 -11.03
C ALA A 76 17.56 -2.47 -11.87
N MET A 77 16.73 -1.58 -11.34
CA MET A 77 16.35 -0.34 -12.03
C MET A 77 17.54 0.56 -12.35
N ALA A 78 18.55 0.58 -11.48
CA ALA A 78 19.79 1.31 -11.72
C ALA A 78 20.67 0.63 -12.77
N LYS A 79 20.76 -0.71 -12.74
CA LYS A 79 21.67 -1.50 -13.60
C LYS A 79 21.14 -1.74 -15.01
N TYR A 80 19.82 -1.99 -15.16
CA TYR A 80 19.18 -2.39 -16.42
C TYR A 80 18.29 -1.29 -17.00
N GLU A 81 18.87 -0.14 -17.32
CA GLU A 81 18.11 1.03 -17.81
C GLU A 81 17.26 0.75 -19.04
N LYS A 82 17.74 -0.09 -19.98
CA LYS A 82 17.03 -0.40 -21.24
C LYS A 82 15.96 -1.48 -21.10
N GLN A 83 15.97 -2.25 -20.01
CA GLN A 83 15.10 -3.43 -19.78
C GLN A 83 14.19 -3.23 -18.55
N ARG A 84 13.98 -1.99 -18.13
CA ARG A 84 13.17 -1.68 -16.93
C ARG A 84 11.75 -2.22 -17.01
N ASP A 85 11.14 -2.21 -18.19
CA ASP A 85 9.78 -2.70 -18.41
C ASP A 85 9.69 -4.22 -18.25
N GLU A 86 10.60 -4.93 -18.89
CA GLU A 86 10.66 -6.40 -18.82
C GLU A 86 10.93 -6.85 -17.39
N TYR A 87 11.88 -6.20 -16.71
CA TYR A 87 12.21 -6.52 -15.33
C TYR A 87 11.05 -6.25 -14.36
N THR A 88 10.37 -5.12 -14.51
CA THR A 88 9.19 -4.79 -13.70
C THR A 88 8.08 -5.80 -13.91
N SER A 89 7.78 -6.16 -15.16
CA SER A 89 6.77 -7.15 -15.51
C SER A 89 7.12 -8.54 -14.98
N ALA A 90 8.39 -8.94 -15.06
CA ALA A 90 8.85 -10.21 -14.50
C ALA A 90 8.69 -10.28 -12.98
N MET A 91 9.03 -9.21 -12.26
CA MET A 91 8.88 -9.12 -10.81
C MET A 91 7.41 -9.12 -10.38
N GLN A 92 6.54 -8.41 -11.11
CA GLN A 92 5.10 -8.44 -10.87
C GLN A 92 4.53 -9.83 -11.15
N GLY A 93 4.93 -10.46 -12.25
CA GLY A 93 4.53 -11.81 -12.60
C GLY A 93 4.93 -12.84 -11.53
N LEU A 94 6.17 -12.76 -11.05
CA LEU A 94 6.65 -13.61 -9.96
C LEU A 94 5.81 -13.45 -8.69
N THR A 95 5.57 -12.21 -8.28
CA THR A 95 4.74 -11.92 -7.10
C THR A 95 3.31 -12.45 -7.27
N LEU A 96 2.73 -12.31 -8.46
CA LEU A 96 1.39 -12.82 -8.77
C LEU A 96 1.34 -14.35 -8.70
N VAL A 97 2.33 -15.04 -9.24
CA VAL A 97 2.41 -16.52 -9.20
C VAL A 97 2.54 -17.01 -7.75
N ILE A 98 3.42 -16.40 -6.96
CA ILE A 98 3.61 -16.78 -5.55
C ILE A 98 2.33 -16.50 -4.75
N THR A 99 1.73 -15.32 -4.92
CA THR A 99 0.47 -14.99 -4.23
C THR A 99 -0.64 -15.95 -4.61
N GLY A 100 -0.75 -16.31 -5.90
CA GLY A 100 -1.71 -17.30 -6.39
C GLY A 100 -1.48 -18.70 -5.81
N ALA A 101 -0.23 -19.14 -5.69
CA ALA A 101 0.12 -20.41 -5.08
C ALA A 101 -0.23 -20.44 -3.57
N VAL A 102 0.08 -19.37 -2.84
CA VAL A 102 -0.26 -19.24 -1.41
C VAL A 102 -1.79 -19.17 -1.23
N PHE A 103 -2.50 -18.47 -2.12
CA PHE A 103 -3.96 -18.43 -2.13
C PHE A 103 -4.59 -19.80 -2.41
N ALA A 104 -4.06 -20.55 -3.37
CA ALA A 104 -4.50 -21.92 -3.63
C ALA A 104 -4.30 -22.81 -2.39
N LEU A 105 -3.14 -22.74 -1.75
CA LEU A 105 -2.88 -23.45 -0.49
C LEU A 105 -3.88 -23.05 0.60
N TYR A 106 -4.18 -21.77 0.73
CA TYR A 106 -5.20 -21.29 1.65
C TYR A 106 -6.58 -21.91 1.35
N CYS A 107 -6.98 -21.99 0.08
CA CYS A 107 -8.28 -22.58 -0.29
C CYS A 107 -8.43 -24.03 0.18
N PHE A 108 -7.36 -24.83 0.13
CA PHE A 108 -7.38 -26.21 0.63
C PHE A 108 -7.37 -26.33 2.14
N THR A 109 -6.88 -25.32 2.86
CA THR A 109 -6.63 -25.37 4.31
C THR A 109 -7.35 -24.23 5.05
N SER A 110 -8.42 -23.66 4.51
CA SER A 110 -9.08 -22.45 5.00
C SER A 110 -9.46 -22.50 6.47
N GLY A 111 -10.09 -23.61 6.92
CA GLY A 111 -10.53 -23.76 8.30
C GLY A 111 -9.40 -23.79 9.34
N PHE A 112 -8.19 -24.19 8.96
CA PHE A 112 -7.00 -24.14 9.79
C PHE A 112 -6.51 -22.70 9.96
N TRP A 113 -6.45 -21.95 8.84
CA TRP A 113 -5.97 -20.58 8.83
C TRP A 113 -6.90 -19.61 9.54
N GLU A 114 -8.22 -19.78 9.40
CA GLU A 114 -9.21 -18.96 10.11
C GLU A 114 -9.02 -19.04 11.64
N LYS A 115 -8.69 -20.23 12.16
CA LYS A 115 -8.41 -20.41 13.59
C LYS A 115 -7.09 -19.79 14.04
N ILE A 116 -6.03 -19.92 13.22
CA ILE A 116 -4.69 -19.38 13.55
C ILE A 116 -4.68 -17.87 13.46
N LEU A 117 -5.26 -17.30 12.39
CA LEU A 117 -5.28 -15.87 12.16
C LEU A 117 -6.26 -15.16 13.09
N ASN A 118 -7.22 -15.90 13.65
CA ASN A 118 -8.34 -15.36 14.43
C ASN A 118 -9.09 -14.25 13.67
N LEU A 119 -9.28 -14.44 12.36
CA LEU A 119 -9.94 -13.52 11.45
C LEU A 119 -11.02 -14.26 10.66
N PRO A 120 -12.17 -13.62 10.38
CA PRO A 120 -13.21 -14.19 9.54
C PRO A 120 -12.72 -14.35 8.09
N LYS A 121 -13.23 -15.36 7.41
CA LYS A 121 -12.89 -15.71 6.02
C LYS A 121 -12.95 -14.52 5.07
N SER A 122 -13.92 -13.64 5.23
CA SER A 122 -14.09 -12.44 4.40
C SER A 122 -12.91 -11.49 4.52
N MET A 123 -12.36 -11.28 5.72
CA MET A 123 -11.16 -10.45 5.93
C MET A 123 -9.91 -11.09 5.32
N ILE A 124 -9.78 -12.41 5.42
CA ILE A 124 -8.64 -13.13 4.83
C ILE A 124 -8.69 -13.03 3.30
N LEU A 125 -9.87 -13.13 2.67
CA LEU A 125 -10.01 -12.91 1.23
C LEU A 125 -9.64 -11.50 0.81
N LEU A 126 -10.05 -10.47 1.58
CA LEU A 126 -9.63 -9.08 1.34
C LEU A 126 -8.12 -8.91 1.51
N MET A 127 -7.52 -9.64 2.47
CA MET A 127 -6.06 -9.62 2.68
C MET A 127 -5.32 -10.15 1.45
N PHE A 128 -5.77 -11.23 0.82
CA PHE A 128 -5.19 -11.72 -0.42
C PHE A 128 -5.37 -10.74 -1.58
N LEU A 129 -6.54 -10.11 -1.69
CA LEU A 129 -6.77 -9.07 -2.70
C LEU A 129 -5.81 -7.89 -2.51
N GLU A 130 -5.63 -7.42 -1.28
CA GLU A 130 -4.70 -6.35 -0.96
C GLU A 130 -3.24 -6.77 -1.20
N ALA A 131 -2.87 -8.01 -0.88
CA ALA A 131 -1.55 -8.57 -1.15
C ALA A 131 -1.22 -8.70 -2.65
N LEU A 132 -2.23 -8.79 -3.52
CA LEU A 132 -2.07 -8.72 -4.99
C LEU A 132 -1.85 -7.29 -5.48
N LEU A 133 -2.62 -6.32 -4.94
CA LEU A 133 -2.63 -4.95 -5.41
C LEU A 133 -1.45 -4.12 -4.89
N SER A 134 -1.05 -4.32 -3.62
CA SER A 134 0.01 -3.54 -2.97
C SER A 134 1.36 -3.62 -3.67
N PRO A 135 1.86 -4.79 -4.09
CA PRO A 135 3.11 -4.89 -4.82
C PRO A 135 3.07 -4.19 -6.18
N ALA A 136 1.93 -4.26 -6.90
CA ALA A 136 1.78 -3.59 -8.19
C ALA A 136 1.97 -2.08 -8.05
N LEU A 137 1.32 -1.45 -7.07
CA LEU A 137 1.52 -0.04 -6.75
C LEU A 137 2.95 0.27 -6.30
N SER A 138 3.58 -0.64 -5.56
CA SER A 138 4.95 -0.48 -5.08
C SER A 138 5.95 -0.49 -6.24
N TYR A 139 5.84 -1.44 -7.16
CA TYR A 139 6.69 -1.49 -8.36
C TYR A 139 6.47 -0.28 -9.27
N TRP A 140 5.21 0.10 -9.49
CA TRP A 140 4.90 1.30 -10.25
C TRP A 140 5.49 2.56 -9.61
N SER A 141 5.33 2.73 -8.31
CA SER A 141 5.85 3.90 -7.59
C SER A 141 7.38 3.94 -7.57
N GLY A 142 8.04 2.79 -7.40
CA GLY A 142 9.49 2.64 -7.50
C GLY A 142 9.99 3.10 -8.87
N ARG A 143 9.36 2.63 -9.94
CA ARG A 143 9.70 3.06 -11.30
C ARG A 143 9.57 4.57 -11.50
N GLN A 144 8.46 5.18 -11.05
CA GLN A 144 8.28 6.63 -11.15
C GLN A 144 9.40 7.41 -10.42
N ARG A 145 9.92 6.88 -9.31
CA ARG A 145 11.07 7.47 -8.59
C ARG A 145 12.34 7.43 -9.43
N PHE A 146 12.64 6.32 -10.07
CA PHE A 146 13.83 6.19 -10.95
C PHE A 146 13.75 7.05 -12.20
N GLU A 147 12.54 7.26 -12.75
CA GLU A 147 12.31 8.13 -13.90
C GLU A 147 12.14 9.62 -13.52
N TYR A 148 12.27 9.96 -12.24
CA TYR A 148 12.05 11.31 -11.69
C TYR A 148 10.69 11.91 -12.04
N ARG A 149 9.67 11.09 -12.31
CA ARG A 149 8.28 11.50 -12.60
C ARG A 149 7.51 11.78 -11.31
N TYR A 150 8.08 12.66 -10.47
CA TYR A 150 7.57 12.93 -9.12
C TYR A 150 6.15 13.47 -9.08
N ARG A 151 5.69 14.23 -10.10
CA ARG A 151 4.38 14.88 -10.08
C ARG A 151 3.23 13.88 -10.00
N ILE A 152 3.25 12.86 -10.86
CA ILE A 152 2.21 11.83 -10.90
C ILE A 152 2.26 11.00 -9.63
N LEU A 153 3.45 10.59 -9.21
CA LEU A 153 3.63 9.81 -7.98
C LEU A 153 3.11 10.55 -6.76
N VAL A 154 3.46 11.83 -6.58
CA VAL A 154 2.99 12.65 -5.45
C VAL A 154 1.47 12.79 -5.48
N CYS A 155 0.88 13.03 -6.65
CA CYS A 155 -0.57 13.15 -6.80
C CYS A 155 -1.30 11.87 -6.38
N VAL A 156 -0.88 10.72 -6.91
CA VAL A 156 -1.47 9.42 -6.58
C VAL A 156 -1.29 9.08 -5.09
N THR A 157 -0.09 9.32 -4.55
CA THR A 157 0.24 9.03 -3.16
C THR A 157 -0.58 9.89 -2.17
N ILE A 158 -0.74 11.18 -2.45
CA ILE A 158 -1.57 12.08 -1.62
C ILE A 158 -3.04 11.73 -1.76
N LEU A 159 -3.50 11.46 -2.98
CA LEU A 159 -4.88 11.03 -3.23
C LEU A 159 -5.20 9.78 -2.42
N GLN A 160 -4.34 8.76 -2.47
CA GLN A 160 -4.50 7.53 -1.69
C GLN A 160 -4.50 7.80 -0.18
N ALA A 161 -3.57 8.62 0.31
CA ALA A 161 -3.47 8.96 1.72
C ALA A 161 -4.71 9.69 2.27
N LEU A 162 -5.39 10.48 1.45
CA LEU A 162 -6.63 11.17 1.81
C LEU A 162 -7.86 10.28 1.61
N MET A 163 -7.95 9.58 0.48
CA MET A 163 -9.12 8.79 0.13
C MET A 163 -9.30 7.56 1.04
N ASN A 164 -8.22 6.90 1.47
CA ASN A 164 -8.29 5.76 2.38
C ASN A 164 -9.03 6.08 3.68
N PRO A 165 -8.66 7.11 4.47
CA PRO A 165 -9.40 7.44 5.67
C PRO A 165 -10.80 7.96 5.38
N ILE A 166 -11.01 8.72 4.32
CA ILE A 166 -12.34 9.26 3.95
C ILE A 166 -13.30 8.12 3.61
N ALA A 167 -12.91 7.21 2.72
CA ALA A 167 -13.73 6.05 2.35
C ALA A 167 -14.05 5.17 3.56
N SER A 168 -13.05 4.90 4.41
CA SER A 168 -13.23 4.14 5.64
C SER A 168 -14.18 4.85 6.60
N LEU A 169 -14.07 6.17 6.77
CA LEU A 169 -14.98 6.95 7.62
C LEU A 169 -16.42 6.93 7.12
N VAL A 170 -16.62 7.07 5.82
CA VAL A 170 -17.95 6.99 5.20
C VAL A 170 -18.59 5.63 5.46
N LEU A 171 -17.85 4.54 5.19
CA LEU A 171 -18.35 3.18 5.41
C LEU A 171 -18.67 2.90 6.88
N ILE A 172 -17.82 3.32 7.81
CA ILE A 172 -18.02 3.18 9.25
C ILE A 172 -19.27 3.97 9.71
N ARG A 173 -19.49 5.17 9.18
CA ARG A 173 -20.67 5.98 9.51
C ARG A 173 -21.97 5.37 9.03
N ILE A 174 -21.97 4.70 7.88
CA ILE A 174 -23.18 4.10 7.28
C ILE A 174 -23.47 2.72 7.89
N ASN A 175 -22.45 1.89 8.11
CA ASN A 175 -22.62 0.47 8.44
C ASN A 175 -22.15 0.10 9.85
N GLY A 176 -21.68 1.05 10.64
CA GLY A 176 -21.14 0.83 11.98
C GLY A 176 -19.62 0.72 12.04
N GLY A 177 -19.08 0.88 13.26
CA GLY A 177 -17.63 0.99 13.55
C GLY A 177 -16.89 -0.34 13.55
N THR A 178 -17.04 -1.17 12.52
CA THR A 178 -16.40 -2.49 12.43
C THR A 178 -15.07 -2.44 11.68
N ALA A 179 -14.16 -3.35 12.03
CA ALA A 179 -12.88 -3.55 11.33
C ALA A 179 -13.09 -3.83 9.85
N MET A 180 -14.12 -4.59 9.52
CA MET A 180 -14.48 -4.94 8.14
C MET A 180 -14.75 -3.70 7.28
N MET A 181 -15.51 -2.72 7.79
CA MET A 181 -15.82 -1.49 7.05
C MET A 181 -14.57 -0.63 6.82
N ARG A 182 -13.66 -0.62 7.79
CA ARG A 182 -12.39 0.07 7.63
C ARG A 182 -11.51 -0.57 6.56
N ILE A 183 -11.41 -1.91 6.56
CA ILE A 183 -10.64 -2.67 5.56
C ILE A 183 -11.25 -2.49 4.17
N LEU A 184 -12.58 -2.61 4.03
CA LEU A 184 -13.28 -2.37 2.76
C LEU A 184 -13.03 -0.98 2.19
N GLY A 185 -12.96 0.05 3.05
CA GLY A 185 -12.61 1.41 2.63
C GLY A 185 -11.20 1.50 2.03
N ILE A 186 -10.22 0.85 2.66
CA ILE A 186 -8.83 0.85 2.18
C ILE A 186 -8.72 0.05 0.87
N VAL A 187 -9.22 -1.18 0.85
CA VAL A 187 -9.17 -2.06 -0.32
C VAL A 187 -9.95 -1.47 -1.50
N GLY A 188 -11.12 -0.88 -1.25
CA GLY A 188 -11.91 -0.22 -2.29
C GLY A 188 -11.18 0.93 -2.97
N VAL A 189 -10.53 1.79 -2.20
CA VAL A 189 -9.69 2.87 -2.76
C VAL A 189 -8.51 2.30 -3.54
N GLN A 190 -7.89 1.24 -3.04
CA GLN A 190 -6.75 0.60 -3.70
C GLN A 190 -7.15 -0.01 -5.05
N VAL A 191 -8.30 -0.68 -5.12
CA VAL A 191 -8.87 -1.21 -6.38
C VAL A 191 -9.16 -0.08 -7.39
N CYS A 192 -9.63 1.08 -6.93
CA CYS A 192 -9.89 2.21 -7.82
C CYS A 192 -8.63 2.89 -8.36
N ILE A 193 -7.50 2.77 -7.67
CA ILE A 193 -6.23 3.41 -8.05
C ILE A 193 -5.36 2.49 -8.90
N CYS A 194 -5.48 1.16 -8.77
CA CYS A 194 -4.75 0.16 -9.56
C CYS A 194 -5.40 -0.09 -10.91
#